data_da5fdf4d0b6f91e1a27d8dfdc6d8c0a2
#
_entry.id   da5fdf4d0b6f91e1a27d8dfdc6d8c0a2
#
_cell.length_a   1.000
_cell.length_b   1.000
_cell.length_c   1.000
_cell.angle_alpha   90.00
_cell.angle_beta   90.00
_cell.angle_gamma   90.00
#
_symmetry.space_group_name_H-M   'P 1'
#
loop_
_entity.id
_entity.type
_entity.pdbx_description
1 polymer ?
#
loop_
_entity_poly.entity_id
_entity_poly.type
_entity_poly.pdbx_seq_one_letter_code
_entity_poly.pdbx_strand_id
1 'polypeptide(L)'
;MSFNYKSLFIAGLSALVLSACGNISKVTSEGTTDEPVWPKVERVGMNSKQGTFPDLTKLREVKAGMTKDQLYYLLGRPHFGEGFVGVREWDYLFHFHTPGQGTNDVTTCQFKVLYDSDRLTREFHWHAVDPVNAACPPGAEPQRFTIDADALFAFDSSQLRPEGQRKLQEFAAGLDRVGQYDSIAVAGFTDRLGSDSYNLRLSQDRANSVRNYLVNLGVPANKVSAQGYGKSNPVVMCDGAGNELIACLQPNRRVEIELNR
;
A
#
# COMPACT_ATOMS: atom_id res chain seq x y z
N MET A 1 -5.80 19.07 -79.22
CA MET A 1 -6.55 18.66 -78.02
C MET A 1 -5.53 18.24 -76.99
N SER A 2 -5.30 19.10 -76.05
CA SER A 2 -4.25 18.96 -75.01
C SER A 2 -4.90 18.44 -73.73
N PHE A 3 -4.51 17.26 -73.29
CA PHE A 3 -4.93 16.75 -71.98
C PHE A 3 -3.81 16.91 -70.95
N ASN A 4 -4.07 17.82 -70.01
CA ASN A 4 -3.22 18.05 -68.87
C ASN A 4 -3.54 17.06 -67.78
N TYR A 5 -2.58 16.17 -67.45
CA TYR A 5 -2.61 15.36 -66.23
C TYR A 5 -1.94 16.11 -65.10
N LYS A 6 -2.73 16.60 -64.16
CA LYS A 6 -2.22 17.07 -62.87
C LYS A 6 -2.09 15.88 -61.94
N SER A 7 -0.85 15.40 -61.73
CA SER A 7 -0.51 14.44 -60.73
C SER A 7 -0.67 15.03 -59.34
N LEU A 8 -1.65 14.55 -58.57
CA LEU A 8 -1.78 14.83 -57.17
C LEU A 8 -0.75 13.94 -56.41
N PHE A 9 0.31 14.54 -55.91
CA PHE A 9 1.17 13.90 -54.91
C PHE A 9 0.49 14.02 -53.56
N ILE A 10 -0.12 12.92 -53.07
CA ILE A 10 -0.55 12.76 -51.68
C ILE A 10 0.73 12.42 -50.91
N ALA A 11 1.33 13.40 -50.27
CA ALA A 11 2.36 13.21 -49.28
C ALA A 11 1.74 12.56 -48.02
N GLY A 12 1.83 11.25 -47.96
CA GLY A 12 1.52 10.49 -46.74
C GLY A 12 2.48 10.92 -45.61
N LEU A 13 1.98 11.74 -44.70
CA LEU A 13 2.68 12.07 -43.46
C LEU A 13 2.65 10.82 -42.57
N SER A 14 3.66 9.95 -42.73
CA SER A 14 3.91 8.87 -41.77
C SER A 14 4.31 9.51 -40.45
N ALA A 15 3.36 9.64 -39.52
CA ALA A 15 3.67 9.97 -38.14
C ALA A 15 4.54 8.83 -37.56
N LEU A 16 5.83 9.00 -37.60
CA LEU A 16 6.76 8.24 -36.78
C LEU A 16 6.38 8.51 -35.33
N VAL A 17 5.68 7.54 -34.73
CA VAL A 17 5.53 7.47 -33.28
C VAL A 17 6.92 7.18 -32.75
N LEU A 18 7.66 8.23 -32.42
CA LEU A 18 8.84 8.18 -31.57
C LEU A 18 8.33 7.63 -30.23
N SER A 19 8.48 6.32 -30.04
CA SER A 19 8.38 5.74 -28.69
C SER A 19 9.45 6.44 -27.86
N ALA A 20 9.01 7.42 -27.08
CA ALA A 20 9.89 8.19 -26.23
C ALA A 20 10.65 7.21 -25.31
N CYS A 21 11.97 7.24 -25.41
CA CYS A 21 12.89 6.61 -24.47
C CYS A 21 12.81 7.37 -23.13
N GLY A 22 11.69 7.22 -22.42
CA GLY A 22 11.37 7.87 -21.17
C GLY A 22 10.63 6.92 -20.24
N ASN A 23 9.86 7.47 -19.32
CA ASN A 23 9.05 6.70 -18.39
C ASN A 23 8.13 5.72 -19.12
N ILE A 24 8.01 4.50 -18.62
CA ILE A 24 7.04 3.53 -19.14
C ILE A 24 5.64 3.75 -18.54
N SER A 25 5.58 4.29 -17.30
CA SER A 25 4.34 4.72 -16.67
C SER A 25 3.95 6.14 -17.08
N LYS A 26 2.65 6.45 -17.04
CA LYS A 26 2.15 7.82 -17.22
C LYS A 26 2.33 8.61 -15.93
N VAL A 27 3.48 9.24 -15.74
CA VAL A 27 3.81 9.99 -14.52
C VAL A 27 3.34 11.44 -14.66
N THR A 28 2.50 11.91 -13.72
CA THR A 28 2.00 13.29 -13.64
C THR A 28 3.10 14.28 -13.23
N SER A 29 2.85 15.58 -13.33
CA SER A 29 3.76 16.63 -12.83
C SER A 29 4.05 16.51 -11.33
N GLU A 30 3.08 16.02 -10.58
CA GLU A 30 3.15 15.80 -9.13
C GLU A 30 3.95 14.52 -8.76
N GLY A 31 4.35 13.71 -9.75
CA GLY A 31 5.09 12.47 -9.51
C GLY A 31 4.21 11.29 -9.10
N THR A 32 2.97 11.25 -9.59
CA THR A 32 1.99 10.20 -9.31
C THR A 32 1.61 9.43 -10.57
N THR A 33 1.02 8.25 -10.41
CA THR A 33 0.42 7.47 -11.51
C THR A 33 -0.79 6.70 -11.04
N ASP A 34 -1.84 6.67 -11.85
CA ASP A 34 -3.04 5.85 -11.57
C ASP A 34 -2.77 4.35 -11.79
N GLU A 35 -1.83 4.03 -12.70
CA GLU A 35 -1.50 2.65 -13.06
C GLU A 35 0.02 2.55 -13.32
N PRO A 36 0.79 1.97 -12.37
CA PRO A 36 2.21 1.74 -12.57
C PRO A 36 2.44 0.63 -13.63
N VAL A 37 3.21 0.92 -14.65
CA VAL A 37 3.63 -0.05 -15.68
C VAL A 37 5.01 -0.60 -15.31
N TRP A 38 5.12 -1.92 -15.26
CA TRP A 38 6.34 -2.60 -14.82
C TRP A 38 7.23 -3.02 -16.00
N PRO A 39 8.54 -2.76 -15.95
CA PRO A 39 9.46 -3.28 -16.97
C PRO A 39 9.55 -4.79 -16.86
N LYS A 40 9.72 -5.46 -18.01
CA LYS A 40 9.95 -6.91 -18.02
C LYS A 40 11.26 -7.25 -17.30
N VAL A 41 11.22 -8.23 -16.41
CA VAL A 41 12.37 -8.64 -15.56
C VAL A 41 13.60 -8.99 -16.39
N GLU A 42 13.42 -9.57 -17.58
CA GLU A 42 14.51 -9.93 -18.49
C GLU A 42 15.26 -8.71 -19.05
N ARG A 43 14.74 -7.49 -18.88
CA ARG A 43 15.35 -6.23 -19.30
C ARG A 43 16.24 -5.59 -18.24
N VAL A 44 16.49 -6.27 -17.12
CA VAL A 44 17.46 -5.81 -16.11
C VAL A 44 18.81 -5.59 -16.78
N GLY A 45 19.37 -4.40 -16.61
CA GLY A 45 20.57 -3.95 -17.32
C GLY A 45 21.83 -4.77 -17.03
N MET A 46 22.86 -4.63 -17.90
CA MET A 46 24.07 -5.47 -17.90
C MET A 46 24.86 -5.46 -16.59
N ASN A 47 24.74 -4.42 -15.78
CA ASN A 47 25.45 -4.30 -14.50
C ASN A 47 24.69 -4.88 -13.31
N SER A 48 23.43 -5.29 -13.52
CA SER A 48 22.53 -5.83 -12.47
C SER A 48 21.77 -7.04 -13.01
N LYS A 49 22.49 -7.96 -13.64
CA LYS A 49 21.93 -9.07 -14.46
C LYS A 49 20.79 -9.89 -13.81
N GLN A 50 20.60 -9.78 -12.53
CA GLN A 50 19.60 -10.56 -11.78
C GLN A 50 18.94 -9.79 -10.64
N GLY A 51 19.10 -8.47 -10.53
CA GLY A 51 18.69 -7.71 -9.36
C GLY A 51 19.73 -7.71 -8.23
N THR A 52 19.37 -7.18 -7.09
CA THR A 52 20.23 -7.11 -5.91
C THR A 52 19.49 -7.43 -4.62
N PHE A 53 20.25 -7.82 -3.58
CA PHE A 53 19.74 -7.89 -2.20
C PHE A 53 19.95 -6.51 -1.57
N PRO A 54 18.91 -5.74 -1.28
CA PRO A 54 19.05 -4.40 -0.73
C PRO A 54 19.46 -4.45 0.74
N ASP A 55 20.17 -3.41 1.19
CA ASP A 55 20.31 -3.13 2.62
C ASP A 55 18.95 -2.65 3.17
N LEU A 56 18.32 -3.46 4.02
CA LEU A 56 17.00 -3.18 4.56
C LEU A 56 16.97 -1.91 5.43
N THR A 57 18.08 -1.54 6.07
CA THR A 57 18.16 -0.31 6.85
C THR A 57 18.07 0.90 5.94
N LYS A 58 18.83 0.91 4.85
CA LYS A 58 18.80 1.96 3.84
C LYS A 58 17.48 2.02 3.08
N LEU A 59 16.91 0.86 2.78
CA LEU A 59 15.61 0.79 2.10
C LEU A 59 14.49 1.45 2.93
N ARG A 60 14.52 1.29 4.25
CA ARG A 60 13.57 1.94 5.19
C ARG A 60 13.73 3.45 5.31
N GLU A 61 14.87 4.00 4.93
CA GLU A 61 15.10 5.45 4.91
C GLU A 61 14.49 6.14 3.68
N VAL A 62 14.08 5.37 2.67
CA VAL A 62 13.47 5.91 1.45
C VAL A 62 12.12 6.55 1.77
N LYS A 63 11.98 7.81 1.39
CA LYS A 63 10.78 8.62 1.64
C LYS A 63 10.54 9.64 0.53
N ALA A 64 9.35 10.22 0.50
CA ALA A 64 9.03 11.31 -0.41
C ALA A 64 9.89 12.57 -0.14
N GLY A 65 10.16 13.33 -1.19
CA GLY A 65 10.96 14.55 -1.14
C GLY A 65 12.47 14.35 -1.26
N MET A 66 12.95 13.13 -1.52
CA MET A 66 14.36 12.87 -1.75
C MET A 66 14.77 13.19 -3.19
N THR A 67 16.00 13.67 -3.35
CA THR A 67 16.60 13.83 -4.67
C THR A 67 17.08 12.49 -5.23
N LYS A 68 17.33 12.42 -6.55
CA LYS A 68 17.92 11.24 -7.19
C LYS A 68 19.27 10.85 -6.57
N ASP A 69 20.10 11.80 -6.21
CA ASP A 69 21.40 11.55 -5.60
C ASP A 69 21.27 10.93 -4.19
N GLN A 70 20.30 11.40 -3.40
CA GLN A 70 20.01 10.81 -2.09
C GLN A 70 19.52 9.37 -2.23
N LEU A 71 18.59 9.14 -3.17
CA LEU A 71 18.13 7.77 -3.44
C LEU A 71 19.25 6.87 -3.97
N TYR A 72 20.10 7.39 -4.85
CA TYR A 72 21.26 6.68 -5.35
C TYR A 72 22.22 6.25 -4.22
N TYR A 73 22.43 7.12 -3.23
CA TYR A 73 23.26 6.81 -2.06
C TYR A 73 22.67 5.65 -1.24
N LEU A 74 21.36 5.58 -1.12
CA LEU A 74 20.67 4.53 -0.36
C LEU A 74 20.58 3.21 -1.12
N LEU A 75 20.16 3.24 -2.39
CA LEU A 75 19.75 2.06 -3.16
C LEU A 75 20.69 1.73 -4.33
N GLY A 76 21.62 2.63 -4.68
CA GLY A 76 22.41 2.50 -5.88
C GLY A 76 21.65 2.91 -7.14
N ARG A 77 22.19 2.53 -8.31
CA ARG A 77 21.55 2.80 -9.62
C ARG A 77 20.30 1.98 -9.81
N PRO A 78 19.29 2.51 -10.50
CA PRO A 78 18.15 1.70 -10.93
C PRO A 78 18.63 0.54 -11.81
N HIS A 79 17.93 -0.57 -11.74
CA HIS A 79 18.33 -1.81 -12.42
C HIS A 79 17.83 -1.89 -13.86
N PHE A 80 16.86 -1.04 -14.21
CA PHE A 80 16.32 -0.96 -15.56
C PHE A 80 16.76 0.33 -16.25
N GLY A 81 16.80 0.32 -17.58
CA GLY A 81 17.23 1.48 -18.35
C GLY A 81 16.31 2.69 -18.14
N GLU A 82 16.89 3.82 -17.73
CA GLU A 82 16.17 5.04 -17.35
C GLU A 82 15.72 5.89 -18.54
N GLY A 83 16.02 5.63 -19.75
CA GLY A 83 15.84 6.60 -20.84
C GLY A 83 16.74 7.85 -20.69
N PHE A 84 16.67 8.78 -21.67
CA PHE A 84 17.63 9.88 -21.76
C PHE A 84 17.06 11.27 -21.41
N VAL A 85 15.74 11.46 -21.50
CA VAL A 85 15.13 12.78 -21.34
C VAL A 85 13.87 12.69 -20.50
N GLY A 86 13.73 13.61 -19.53
CA GLY A 86 12.53 13.74 -18.72
C GLY A 86 12.23 12.54 -17.81
N VAL A 87 13.25 11.80 -17.41
CA VAL A 87 13.11 10.59 -16.60
C VAL A 87 12.59 10.92 -15.22
N ARG A 88 11.35 10.51 -14.96
CA ARG A 88 10.66 10.68 -13.66
C ARG A 88 10.24 9.36 -13.05
N GLU A 89 10.92 8.27 -13.42
CA GLU A 89 10.64 6.93 -12.97
C GLU A 89 11.96 6.15 -12.84
N TRP A 90 12.18 5.51 -11.71
CA TRP A 90 13.29 4.59 -11.47
C TRP A 90 12.74 3.24 -11.05
N ASP A 91 13.26 2.18 -11.64
CA ASP A 91 12.84 0.81 -11.38
C ASP A 91 14.00 -0.03 -10.85
N TYR A 92 13.72 -0.77 -9.80
CA TYR A 92 14.65 -1.71 -9.17
C TYR A 92 14.09 -3.12 -9.19
N LEU A 93 14.96 -4.12 -9.18
CA LEU A 93 14.64 -5.52 -8.92
C LEU A 93 15.38 -5.95 -7.67
N PHE A 94 14.65 -6.23 -6.60
CA PHE A 94 15.21 -6.62 -5.32
C PHE A 94 14.91 -8.06 -4.98
N HIS A 95 15.86 -8.71 -4.32
CA HIS A 95 15.75 -10.03 -3.77
C HIS A 95 15.81 -9.98 -2.26
N PHE A 96 15.03 -10.82 -1.61
CA PHE A 96 14.97 -10.92 -0.15
C PHE A 96 15.09 -12.38 0.26
N HIS A 97 15.93 -12.68 1.23
CA HIS A 97 15.97 -14.01 1.81
C HIS A 97 14.68 -14.27 2.60
N THR A 98 13.89 -15.24 2.17
CA THR A 98 12.59 -15.58 2.74
C THR A 98 12.45 -17.11 2.84
N PRO A 99 13.00 -17.72 3.90
CA PRO A 99 12.95 -19.17 4.05
C PRO A 99 11.54 -19.74 3.87
N GLY A 100 11.39 -20.75 3.02
CA GLY A 100 10.13 -21.37 2.69
C GLY A 100 9.26 -20.61 1.68
N GLN A 101 9.74 -19.52 1.08
CA GLN A 101 9.02 -18.75 0.07
C GLN A 101 9.88 -18.50 -1.18
N GLY A 102 9.22 -18.43 -2.32
CA GLY A 102 9.87 -18.14 -3.59
C GLY A 102 10.83 -19.21 -4.09
N THR A 103 11.53 -18.90 -5.16
CA THR A 103 12.53 -19.81 -5.74
C THR A 103 13.81 -19.74 -4.90
N ASN A 104 14.28 -20.89 -4.38
CA ASN A 104 15.48 -21.01 -3.54
C ASN A 104 15.43 -20.14 -2.26
N ASP A 105 14.30 -20.09 -1.58
CA ASP A 105 14.11 -19.29 -0.36
C ASP A 105 14.35 -17.79 -0.58
N VAL A 106 14.01 -17.31 -1.78
CA VAL A 106 14.15 -15.90 -2.17
C VAL A 106 12.85 -15.37 -2.72
N THR A 107 12.36 -14.27 -2.13
CA THR A 107 11.29 -13.47 -2.73
C THR A 107 11.89 -12.39 -3.61
N THR A 108 11.39 -12.28 -4.83
CA THR A 108 11.81 -11.24 -5.80
C THR A 108 10.69 -10.22 -5.97
N CYS A 109 11.05 -8.95 -5.80
CA CYS A 109 10.15 -7.82 -5.92
C CYS A 109 10.69 -6.77 -6.88
N GLN A 110 9.83 -6.16 -7.68
CA GLN A 110 10.14 -4.89 -8.34
C GLN A 110 9.75 -3.74 -7.42
N PHE A 111 10.58 -2.71 -7.40
CA PHE A 111 10.34 -1.48 -6.66
C PHE A 111 10.45 -0.30 -7.62
N LYS A 112 9.40 0.50 -7.69
CA LYS A 112 9.31 1.68 -8.55
C LYS A 112 9.26 2.94 -7.72
N VAL A 113 10.06 3.93 -8.13
CA VAL A 113 10.07 5.27 -7.54
C VAL A 113 9.68 6.28 -8.60
N LEU A 114 8.66 7.08 -8.31
CA LEU A 114 8.21 8.16 -9.16
C LEU A 114 8.69 9.50 -8.63
N TYR A 115 9.01 10.39 -9.58
CA TYR A 115 9.52 11.74 -9.31
C TYR A 115 8.58 12.80 -9.88
N ASP A 116 8.42 13.90 -9.16
CA ASP A 116 7.72 15.09 -9.66
C ASP A 116 8.53 15.86 -10.71
N SER A 117 7.99 16.99 -11.15
CA SER A 117 8.65 17.91 -12.09
C SER A 117 9.97 18.48 -11.54
N ASP A 118 10.12 18.61 -10.22
CA ASP A 118 11.31 19.09 -9.53
C ASP A 118 12.34 17.97 -9.26
N ARG A 119 12.07 16.75 -9.75
CA ARG A 119 12.89 15.54 -9.59
C ARG A 119 13.03 15.07 -8.16
N LEU A 120 12.02 15.35 -7.32
CA LEU A 120 11.91 14.80 -5.97
C LEU A 120 11.04 13.55 -5.97
N THR A 121 11.41 12.56 -5.17
CA THR A 121 10.62 11.33 -5.00
C THR A 121 9.24 11.65 -4.46
N ARG A 122 8.20 11.02 -4.99
CA ARG A 122 6.80 11.22 -4.56
C ARG A 122 6.09 9.92 -4.26
N GLU A 123 5.97 9.04 -5.24
CA GLU A 123 5.30 7.76 -5.06
C GLU A 123 6.26 6.59 -5.14
N PHE A 124 5.89 5.54 -4.42
CA PHE A 124 6.63 4.29 -4.34
C PHE A 124 5.66 3.14 -4.57
N HIS A 125 5.99 2.26 -5.50
CA HIS A 125 5.16 1.10 -5.79
C HIS A 125 5.99 -0.17 -5.67
N TRP A 126 5.34 -1.23 -5.22
CA TRP A 126 5.91 -2.56 -5.16
C TRP A 126 5.14 -3.54 -6.02
N HIS A 127 5.84 -4.48 -6.61
CA HIS A 127 5.24 -5.55 -7.40
C HIS A 127 5.96 -6.86 -7.11
N ALA A 128 5.18 -7.89 -6.74
CA ALA A 128 5.70 -9.22 -6.51
C ALA A 128 6.00 -9.92 -7.84
N VAL A 129 7.20 -10.46 -7.97
CA VAL A 129 7.65 -11.19 -9.15
C VAL A 129 7.68 -12.69 -8.88
N ASP A 130 8.33 -13.09 -7.80
CA ASP A 130 8.43 -14.49 -7.39
C ASP A 130 8.48 -14.59 -5.84
N PRO A 131 7.47 -15.22 -5.22
CA PRO A 131 6.19 -15.65 -5.79
C PRO A 131 5.30 -14.46 -6.17
N VAL A 132 4.44 -14.60 -7.18
CA VAL A 132 3.59 -13.52 -7.72
C VAL A 132 2.58 -12.94 -6.73
N ASN A 133 2.35 -13.58 -5.60
CA ASN A 133 1.45 -13.14 -4.53
C ASN A 133 2.19 -12.84 -3.23
N ALA A 134 3.51 -12.71 -3.28
CA ALA A 134 4.30 -12.39 -2.10
C ALA A 134 4.02 -10.97 -1.59
N ALA A 135 4.19 -10.76 -0.29
CA ALA A 135 4.32 -9.40 0.24
C ALA A 135 5.65 -8.79 -0.25
N CYS A 136 5.60 -7.57 -0.77
CA CYS A 136 6.78 -6.82 -1.21
C CYS A 136 6.85 -5.44 -0.54
N PRO A 137 7.94 -5.11 0.17
CA PRO A 137 9.04 -6.00 0.50
C PRO A 137 8.61 -7.06 1.52
N PRO A 138 9.19 -8.25 1.50
CA PRO A 138 8.93 -9.27 2.53
C PRO A 138 9.33 -8.77 3.92
N GLY A 139 8.57 -9.17 4.93
CA GLY A 139 8.81 -8.71 6.31
C GLY A 139 8.39 -7.26 6.56
N ALA A 140 7.67 -6.64 5.64
CA ALA A 140 6.79 -5.53 5.97
C ALA A 140 5.63 -6.10 6.79
N GLU A 141 5.89 -6.41 8.06
CA GLU A 141 4.84 -6.84 8.97
C GLU A 141 3.73 -5.79 8.96
N PRO A 142 2.46 -6.23 8.81
CA PRO A 142 1.34 -5.30 8.88
C PRO A 142 1.41 -4.54 10.20
N GLN A 143 1.34 -3.23 10.15
CA GLN A 143 1.26 -2.45 11.38
C GLN A 143 -0.13 -2.60 11.97
N ARG A 144 -0.23 -3.22 13.14
CA ARG A 144 -1.49 -3.42 13.84
C ARG A 144 -1.68 -2.41 14.96
N PHE A 145 -2.77 -1.69 14.89
CA PHE A 145 -3.22 -0.74 15.89
C PHE A 145 -4.45 -1.31 16.59
N THR A 146 -4.36 -1.55 17.88
CA THR A 146 -5.48 -2.03 18.68
C THR A 146 -6.08 -0.87 19.46
N ILE A 147 -7.39 -0.65 19.30
CA ILE A 147 -8.13 0.38 20.01
C ILE A 147 -9.26 -0.31 20.80
N ASP A 148 -9.33 0.04 22.07
CA ASP A 148 -10.43 -0.39 22.94
C ASP A 148 -11.79 0.06 22.38
N ALA A 149 -12.73 -0.87 22.27
CA ALA A 149 -14.07 -0.57 21.77
C ALA A 149 -14.82 0.39 22.71
N ASP A 150 -14.59 0.33 24.02
CA ASP A 150 -15.25 1.21 25.00
C ASP A 150 -14.74 2.67 24.88
N ALA A 151 -13.54 2.87 24.32
CA ALA A 151 -13.03 4.18 23.95
C ALA A 151 -13.60 4.70 22.61
N LEU A 152 -13.92 3.80 21.68
CA LEU A 152 -14.47 4.16 20.38
C LEU A 152 -15.98 4.39 20.42
N PHE A 153 -16.73 3.56 21.17
CA PHE A 153 -18.19 3.47 21.10
C PHE A 153 -18.84 3.63 22.47
N ALA A 154 -20.09 4.04 22.49
CA ALA A 154 -20.93 3.91 23.68
C ALA A 154 -21.24 2.42 23.96
N PHE A 155 -21.64 2.14 25.19
CA PHE A 155 -22.09 0.80 25.58
C PHE A 155 -23.18 0.29 24.64
N ASP A 156 -23.06 -0.95 24.19
CA ASP A 156 -24.03 -1.61 23.31
C ASP A 156 -24.31 -0.85 22.00
N SER A 157 -23.32 -0.16 21.45
CA SER A 157 -23.48 0.73 20.30
C SER A 157 -22.31 0.57 19.31
N SER A 158 -22.59 0.89 18.04
CA SER A 158 -21.62 1.09 16.98
C SER A 158 -21.43 2.56 16.60
N GLN A 159 -22.10 3.49 17.33
CA GLN A 159 -21.94 4.91 17.12
C GLN A 159 -20.64 5.41 17.75
N LEU A 160 -19.77 6.04 16.93
CA LEU A 160 -18.51 6.60 17.39
C LEU A 160 -18.73 7.76 18.37
N ARG A 161 -18.06 7.68 19.51
CA ARG A 161 -17.97 8.77 20.50
C ARG A 161 -16.97 9.84 20.02
N PRO A 162 -17.07 11.08 20.50
CA PRO A 162 -16.11 12.14 20.14
C PRO A 162 -14.65 11.75 20.41
N GLU A 163 -14.37 11.01 21.48
CA GLU A 163 -13.04 10.49 21.77
C GLU A 163 -12.59 9.48 20.73
N GLY A 164 -13.45 8.57 20.32
CA GLY A 164 -13.18 7.60 19.26
C GLY A 164 -12.91 8.28 17.93
N GLN A 165 -13.68 9.30 17.58
CA GLN A 165 -13.45 10.11 16.39
C GLN A 165 -12.06 10.77 16.41
N ARG A 166 -11.65 11.36 17.55
CA ARG A 166 -10.30 11.94 17.69
C ARG A 166 -9.19 10.92 17.49
N LYS A 167 -9.30 9.73 18.09
CA LYS A 167 -8.31 8.65 17.91
C LYS A 167 -8.19 8.23 16.43
N LEU A 168 -9.31 8.16 15.72
CA LEU A 168 -9.32 7.83 14.29
C LEU A 168 -8.77 8.99 13.43
N GLN A 169 -8.99 10.25 13.81
CA GLN A 169 -8.35 11.41 13.17
C GLN A 169 -6.83 11.39 13.35
N GLU A 170 -6.34 11.09 14.56
CA GLU A 170 -4.91 10.94 14.84
C GLU A 170 -4.30 9.80 14.02
N PHE A 171 -5.00 8.67 13.89
CA PHE A 171 -4.59 7.56 13.04
C PHE A 171 -4.53 8.00 11.56
N ALA A 172 -5.59 8.61 11.03
CA ALA A 172 -5.64 9.06 9.63
C ALA A 172 -4.56 10.10 9.32
N ALA A 173 -4.33 11.08 10.20
CA ALA A 173 -3.23 12.04 10.08
C ALA A 173 -1.84 11.40 10.17
N GLY A 174 -1.73 10.24 10.81
CA GLY A 174 -0.51 9.43 10.84
C GLY A 174 -0.20 8.76 9.51
N LEU A 175 -1.20 8.46 8.68
CA LEU A 175 -1.01 7.80 7.39
C LEU A 175 -0.14 8.62 6.43
N ASP A 176 -0.26 9.94 6.46
CA ASP A 176 0.56 10.83 5.63
C ASP A 176 2.06 10.71 5.95
N ARG A 177 2.40 10.38 7.21
CA ARG A 177 3.79 10.17 7.64
C ARG A 177 4.31 8.77 7.32
N VAL A 178 3.39 7.82 7.20
CA VAL A 178 3.71 6.42 6.88
C VAL A 178 4.13 6.27 5.42
N GLY A 179 3.66 7.17 4.54
CA GLY A 179 3.83 7.08 3.11
C GLY A 179 2.83 6.11 2.48
N GLN A 180 3.25 5.38 1.45
CA GLN A 180 2.35 4.47 0.74
C GLN A 180 2.00 3.23 1.56
N TYR A 181 0.75 2.84 1.48
CA TYR A 181 0.21 1.59 1.98
C TYR A 181 -0.72 0.95 0.94
N ASP A 182 -0.81 -0.36 0.95
CA ASP A 182 -1.64 -1.12 0.01
C ASP A 182 -3.09 -1.14 0.47
N SER A 183 -3.32 -1.49 1.73
CA SER A 183 -4.66 -1.58 2.29
C SER A 183 -4.71 -1.37 3.79
N ILE A 184 -5.90 -1.05 4.28
CA ILE A 184 -6.26 -0.99 5.70
C ILE A 184 -7.36 -2.02 5.93
N ALA A 185 -7.13 -2.97 6.85
CA ALA A 185 -8.15 -3.90 7.29
C ALA A 185 -8.63 -3.52 8.69
N VAL A 186 -9.92 -3.29 8.85
CA VAL A 186 -10.56 -2.99 10.13
C VAL A 186 -11.26 -4.24 10.63
N ALA A 187 -10.84 -4.78 11.76
CA ALA A 187 -11.40 -5.95 12.40
C ALA A 187 -12.09 -5.57 13.71
N GLY A 188 -13.37 -5.90 13.85
CA GLY A 188 -14.15 -5.69 15.08
C GLY A 188 -14.28 -6.97 15.89
N PHE A 189 -14.10 -6.87 17.21
CA PHE A 189 -14.23 -7.99 18.14
C PHE A 189 -15.12 -7.62 19.33
N THR A 190 -15.78 -8.64 19.90
CA THR A 190 -16.54 -8.54 21.16
C THR A 190 -15.94 -9.50 22.19
N ASP A 191 -16.36 -9.36 23.43
CA ASP A 191 -16.19 -10.43 24.40
C ASP A 191 -17.21 -11.58 24.17
N ARG A 192 -17.16 -12.60 25.02
CA ARG A 192 -18.00 -13.81 24.90
C ARG A 192 -19.41 -13.66 25.48
N LEU A 193 -19.75 -12.51 26.06
CA LEU A 193 -21.08 -12.28 26.63
C LEU A 193 -22.10 -11.99 25.52
N GLY A 194 -23.29 -12.58 25.67
CA GLY A 194 -24.31 -12.48 24.63
C GLY A 194 -24.29 -13.60 23.59
N SER A 195 -25.24 -13.57 22.65
CA SER A 195 -25.34 -14.58 21.60
C SER A 195 -24.31 -14.37 20.48
N ASP A 196 -23.94 -15.45 19.81
CA ASP A 196 -22.98 -15.41 18.70
C ASP A 196 -23.45 -14.50 17.57
N SER A 197 -24.73 -14.62 17.22
CA SER A 197 -25.34 -13.82 16.15
C SER A 197 -25.39 -12.34 16.49
N TYR A 198 -25.62 -11.99 17.75
CA TYR A 198 -25.59 -10.62 18.24
C TYR A 198 -24.16 -10.05 18.18
N ASN A 199 -23.20 -10.78 18.73
CA ASN A 199 -21.79 -10.38 18.77
C ASN A 199 -21.20 -10.22 17.36
N LEU A 200 -21.56 -11.10 16.43
CA LEU A 200 -21.13 -11.01 15.04
C LEU A 200 -21.67 -9.73 14.38
N ARG A 201 -22.95 -9.43 14.55
CA ARG A 201 -23.54 -8.18 14.02
C ARG A 201 -22.93 -6.95 14.65
N LEU A 202 -22.85 -6.88 15.98
CA LEU A 202 -22.29 -5.72 16.68
C LEU A 202 -20.85 -5.44 16.27
N SER A 203 -20.02 -6.48 16.17
CA SER A 203 -18.64 -6.33 15.73
C SER A 203 -18.52 -5.87 14.28
N GLN A 204 -19.39 -6.36 13.38
CA GLN A 204 -19.45 -5.92 11.98
C GLN A 204 -19.88 -4.45 11.88
N ASP A 205 -20.91 -4.05 12.62
CA ASP A 205 -21.42 -2.66 12.62
C ASP A 205 -20.36 -1.70 13.15
N ARG A 206 -19.59 -2.09 14.18
CA ARG A 206 -18.47 -1.32 14.71
C ARG A 206 -17.32 -1.19 13.71
N ALA A 207 -16.94 -2.29 13.05
CA ALA A 207 -15.92 -2.25 12.00
C ALA A 207 -16.34 -1.35 10.83
N ASN A 208 -17.60 -1.43 10.40
CA ASN A 208 -18.18 -0.56 9.36
C ASN A 208 -18.16 0.91 9.76
N SER A 209 -18.48 1.23 11.02
CA SER A 209 -18.47 2.62 11.51
C SER A 209 -17.06 3.21 11.48
N VAL A 210 -16.04 2.44 11.87
CA VAL A 210 -14.64 2.86 11.79
C VAL A 210 -14.23 3.05 10.33
N ARG A 211 -14.50 2.06 9.46
CA ARG A 211 -14.22 2.16 8.02
C ARG A 211 -14.82 3.42 7.40
N ASN A 212 -16.12 3.62 7.62
CA ASN A 212 -16.82 4.77 7.04
C ASN A 212 -16.27 6.11 7.55
N TYR A 213 -15.87 6.16 8.81
CA TYR A 213 -15.26 7.36 9.37
C TYR A 213 -13.87 7.63 8.76
N LEU A 214 -13.02 6.62 8.57
CA LEU A 214 -11.74 6.76 7.89
C LEU A 214 -11.93 7.23 6.44
N VAL A 215 -12.91 6.70 5.72
CA VAL A 215 -13.24 7.16 4.36
C VAL A 215 -13.69 8.62 4.36
N ASN A 216 -14.49 9.05 5.34
CA ASN A 216 -14.90 10.45 5.48
C ASN A 216 -13.71 11.39 5.81
N LEU A 217 -12.63 10.86 6.39
CA LEU A 217 -11.38 11.58 6.63
C LEU A 217 -10.45 11.63 5.40
N GLY A 218 -10.88 11.06 4.26
CA GLY A 218 -10.13 11.10 3.00
C GLY A 218 -9.36 9.82 2.67
N VAL A 219 -9.44 8.77 3.50
CA VAL A 219 -8.82 7.47 3.14
C VAL A 219 -9.58 6.86 1.96
N PRO A 220 -8.90 6.44 0.86
CA PRO A 220 -9.57 5.88 -0.31
C PRO A 220 -10.42 4.65 0.04
N ALA A 221 -11.70 4.67 -0.34
CA ALA A 221 -12.68 3.63 0.03
C ALA A 221 -12.31 2.23 -0.49
N ASN A 222 -11.59 2.15 -1.61
CA ASN A 222 -11.09 0.91 -2.21
C ASN A 222 -9.88 0.33 -1.45
N LYS A 223 -9.25 1.12 -0.57
CA LYS A 223 -8.14 0.66 0.26
C LYS A 223 -8.56 0.25 1.67
N VAL A 224 -9.82 0.44 2.08
CA VAL A 224 -10.28 0.12 3.44
C VAL A 224 -11.33 -0.98 3.40
N SER A 225 -11.05 -2.09 4.06
CA SER A 225 -12.01 -3.18 4.32
C SER A 225 -12.47 -3.20 5.78
N ALA A 226 -13.63 -3.80 6.06
CA ALA A 226 -14.14 -3.94 7.42
C ALA A 226 -14.78 -5.32 7.61
N GLN A 227 -14.41 -6.00 8.70
CA GLN A 227 -14.93 -7.32 9.05
C GLN A 227 -15.17 -7.44 10.55
N GLY A 228 -16.36 -7.93 10.92
CA GLY A 228 -16.69 -8.33 12.28
C GLY A 228 -16.36 -9.80 12.52
N TYR A 229 -15.74 -10.09 13.66
CA TYR A 229 -15.37 -11.44 14.07
C TYR A 229 -16.10 -11.92 15.33
N GLY A 230 -17.01 -11.11 15.87
CA GLY A 230 -17.75 -11.44 17.09
C GLY A 230 -16.79 -11.75 18.24
N LYS A 231 -17.04 -12.85 18.93
CA LYS A 231 -16.23 -13.32 20.06
C LYS A 231 -15.00 -14.17 19.68
N SER A 232 -14.70 -14.26 18.39
CA SER A 232 -13.54 -15.03 17.90
C SER A 232 -12.22 -14.36 18.30
N ASN A 233 -11.16 -15.18 18.43
CA ASN A 233 -9.81 -14.71 18.76
C ASN A 233 -9.73 -13.87 20.05
N PRO A 234 -10.16 -14.42 21.20
CA PRO A 234 -10.06 -13.71 22.47
C PRO A 234 -8.59 -13.48 22.84
N VAL A 235 -8.30 -12.28 23.34
CA VAL A 235 -6.97 -11.90 23.86
C VAL A 235 -6.77 -12.41 25.27
N VAL A 236 -7.87 -12.43 26.04
CA VAL A 236 -7.90 -12.94 27.42
C VAL A 236 -9.04 -13.94 27.59
N MET A 237 -8.79 -14.93 28.42
CA MET A 237 -9.78 -15.90 28.89
C MET A 237 -10.03 -15.64 30.36
N CYS A 238 -11.28 -15.47 30.75
CA CYS A 238 -11.68 -15.09 32.10
C CYS A 238 -12.76 -16.04 32.62
N ASP A 239 -12.64 -16.45 33.86
CA ASP A 239 -13.66 -17.20 34.57
C ASP A 239 -14.40 -16.31 35.58
N GLY A 240 -15.53 -16.80 36.12
CA GLY A 240 -16.33 -16.06 37.09
C GLY A 240 -17.60 -15.48 36.50
N ALA A 241 -18.19 -14.48 37.19
CA ALA A 241 -19.47 -13.86 36.85
C ALA A 241 -19.50 -12.38 37.29
N GLY A 242 -20.54 -11.67 36.88
CA GLY A 242 -20.77 -10.30 37.31
C GLY A 242 -19.74 -9.29 36.81
N ASN A 243 -19.59 -8.22 37.57
CA ASN A 243 -18.73 -7.08 37.16
C ASN A 243 -17.25 -7.43 37.03
N GLU A 244 -16.74 -8.37 37.83
CA GLU A 244 -15.36 -8.83 37.75
C GLU A 244 -15.07 -9.52 36.41
N LEU A 245 -16.01 -10.37 35.96
CA LEU A 245 -15.92 -11.01 34.65
C LEU A 245 -15.97 -9.96 33.53
N ILE A 246 -16.89 -9.01 33.59
CA ILE A 246 -17.04 -7.93 32.58
C ILE A 246 -15.73 -7.11 32.48
N ALA A 247 -15.13 -6.76 33.61
CA ALA A 247 -13.87 -6.04 33.65
C ALA A 247 -12.71 -6.86 33.08
N CYS A 248 -12.59 -8.14 33.46
CA CYS A 248 -11.55 -9.03 32.95
C CYS A 248 -11.66 -9.22 31.43
N LEU A 249 -12.85 -9.31 30.87
CA LEU A 249 -13.10 -9.51 29.45
C LEU A 249 -12.92 -8.24 28.59
N GLN A 250 -12.67 -7.08 29.19
CA GLN A 250 -12.56 -5.79 28.51
C GLN A 250 -11.57 -5.82 27.34
N PRO A 251 -10.35 -6.43 27.41
CA PRO A 251 -9.42 -6.44 26.28
C PRO A 251 -9.93 -7.19 25.03
N ASN A 252 -10.96 -8.04 25.18
CA ASN A 252 -11.59 -8.71 24.04
C ASN A 252 -12.51 -7.78 23.24
N ARG A 253 -13.05 -6.73 23.89
CA ARG A 253 -13.87 -5.70 23.23
C ARG A 253 -12.94 -4.67 22.57
N ARG A 254 -12.56 -4.91 21.32
CA ARG A 254 -11.56 -4.12 20.61
C ARG A 254 -11.88 -3.97 19.13
N VAL A 255 -11.25 -2.98 18.53
CA VAL A 255 -11.08 -2.85 17.08
C VAL A 255 -9.58 -2.91 16.78
N GLU A 256 -9.23 -3.76 15.85
CA GLU A 256 -7.87 -3.81 15.29
C GLU A 256 -7.89 -3.14 13.91
N ILE A 257 -6.94 -2.25 13.67
CA ILE A 257 -6.71 -1.64 12.37
C ILE A 257 -5.35 -2.12 11.90
N GLU A 258 -5.34 -2.89 10.83
CA GLU A 258 -4.13 -3.44 10.24
C GLU A 258 -3.79 -2.67 8.96
N LEU A 259 -2.60 -2.09 8.95
CA LEU A 259 -2.05 -1.34 7.81
C LEU A 259 -1.08 -2.25 7.06
N ASN A 260 -1.45 -2.64 5.85
CA ASN A 260 -0.60 -3.43 4.94
C ASN A 260 0.16 -2.48 4.01
N ARG A 261 1.44 -2.81 3.81
CA ARG A 261 2.36 -2.05 2.95
C ARG A 261 2.98 -2.96 1.91
#